data_4842e895174da7dd28edb3da25b4e999
#
_entry.id   4842e895174da7dd28edb3da25b4e999
#
_cell.length_a   1.000
_cell.length_b   1.000
_cell.length_c   1.000
_cell.angle_alpha   90.00
_cell.angle_beta   90.00
_cell.angle_gamma   90.00
#
_symmetry.space_group_name_H-M   'P 1'
#
loop_
_entity.id
_entity.type
_entity.pdbx_description
1 polymer ?
#
loop_
_entity_poly.entity_id
_entity_poly.type
_entity_poly.pdbx_seq_one_letter_code
_entity_poly.pdbx_strand_id
1 'polypeptide(L)'
;MDFRNLWRIMAFLAGSRKQEIKDNLPMMLEAAAPFTKDYQLVLAGAPGMDPAYYSDYINPNVPVKIIFGQTYRLLQHAQAALVTSGTATLETALFRVPQVVCYYTPVGKFIAFLRRHILKVKYISLVNLVADKEVVRELVADTMTVDNVRSELESLLYNKVYRNKVLEEYDRIIQILGPAGASGTAAREMVALLKK
;
A
#
# COMPACT_ATOMS: atom_id res chain seq x y z
N MET A 1 19.03 -4.38 -8.44
CA MET A 1 19.33 -4.35 -6.99
C MET A 1 19.42 -5.78 -6.51
N ASP A 2 20.48 -6.15 -5.80
CA ASP A 2 20.60 -7.47 -5.19
C ASP A 2 19.94 -7.45 -3.81
N PHE A 3 18.80 -8.14 -3.66
CA PHE A 3 18.06 -8.24 -2.40
C PHE A 3 18.60 -9.34 -1.45
N ARG A 4 19.72 -9.98 -1.81
CA ARG A 4 20.31 -11.07 -1.03
C ARG A 4 21.08 -10.62 0.20
N ASN A 5 21.36 -9.34 0.35
CA ASN A 5 21.91 -8.79 1.58
C ASN A 5 20.79 -8.55 2.58
N LEU A 6 20.86 -9.23 3.69
CA LEU A 6 20.03 -9.42 4.89
C LEU A 6 19.36 -8.19 5.53
N TRP A 7 19.18 -7.08 4.82
CA TRP A 7 18.48 -5.92 5.34
C TRP A 7 16.97 -6.16 5.34
N ARG A 8 16.35 -5.95 6.47
CA ARG A 8 14.89 -5.91 6.56
C ARG A 8 14.39 -4.74 5.72
N ILE A 9 13.51 -4.98 4.77
CA ILE A 9 13.03 -3.96 3.84
C ILE A 9 11.67 -3.45 4.28
N MET A 10 11.52 -2.12 4.27
CA MET A 10 10.24 -1.44 4.36
C MET A 10 9.93 -0.84 2.99
N ALA A 11 8.82 -1.26 2.40
CA ALA A 11 8.41 -0.84 1.06
C ALA A 11 7.53 0.41 1.12
N PHE A 12 7.72 1.30 0.15
CA PHE A 12 6.88 2.49 -0.03
C PHE A 12 6.26 2.48 -1.41
N LEU A 13 4.93 2.51 -1.45
CA LEU A 13 4.13 2.63 -2.66
C LEU A 13 3.30 3.92 -2.55
N ALA A 14 3.96 5.05 -2.79
CA ALA A 14 3.42 6.39 -2.50
C ALA A 14 2.42 6.91 -3.54
N GLY A 15 1.94 6.05 -4.42
CA GLY A 15 0.99 6.38 -5.47
C GLY A 15 1.62 6.46 -6.87
N SER A 16 0.77 6.60 -7.88
CA SER A 16 1.16 6.63 -9.29
C SER A 16 1.04 8.04 -9.92
N ARG A 17 0.42 8.98 -9.23
CA ARG A 17 0.20 10.35 -9.71
C ARG A 17 1.08 11.32 -8.94
N LYS A 18 1.51 12.40 -9.61
CA LYS A 18 2.33 13.46 -9.01
C LYS A 18 1.74 13.98 -7.70
N GLN A 19 0.43 14.25 -7.68
CA GLN A 19 -0.24 14.76 -6.48
C GLN A 19 -0.22 13.74 -5.33
N GLU A 20 -0.45 12.47 -5.60
CA GLU A 20 -0.40 11.40 -4.59
C GLU A 20 1.00 11.33 -3.95
N ILE A 21 2.05 11.33 -4.78
CA ILE A 21 3.44 11.28 -4.32
C ILE A 21 3.76 12.49 -3.46
N LYS A 22 3.45 13.69 -3.95
CA LYS A 22 3.63 14.95 -3.22
C LYS A 22 2.96 14.94 -1.86
N ASP A 23 1.72 14.47 -1.80
CA ASP A 23 0.89 14.56 -0.60
C ASP A 23 1.23 13.47 0.43
N ASN A 24 1.65 12.28 -0.03
CA ASN A 24 1.82 11.12 0.87
C ASN A 24 3.29 10.82 1.22
N LEU A 25 4.20 10.90 0.24
CA LEU A 25 5.58 10.44 0.41
C LEU A 25 6.33 11.12 1.57
N PRO A 26 6.29 12.46 1.74
CA PRO A 26 7.02 13.11 2.81
C PRO A 26 6.63 12.59 4.20
N MET A 27 5.32 12.48 4.46
CA MET A 27 4.80 12.02 5.74
C MET A 27 5.09 10.53 5.98
N MET A 28 4.98 9.70 4.95
CA MET A 28 5.37 8.29 5.04
C MET A 28 6.84 8.13 5.44
N LEU A 29 7.74 8.90 4.82
CA LEU A 29 9.17 8.85 5.10
C LEU A 29 9.52 9.38 6.49
N GLU A 30 8.87 10.47 6.92
CA GLU A 30 9.05 11.02 8.25
C GLU A 30 8.59 10.04 9.35
N ALA A 31 7.47 9.36 9.12
CA ALA A 31 6.99 8.33 10.04
C ALA A 31 7.96 7.14 10.14
N ALA A 32 8.59 6.76 9.01
CA ALA A 32 9.50 5.63 8.94
C ALA A 32 10.95 5.97 9.30
N ALA A 33 11.33 7.24 9.42
CA ALA A 33 12.70 7.66 9.70
C ALA A 33 13.33 7.00 10.96
N PRO A 34 12.62 6.80 12.08
CA PRO A 34 13.19 6.12 13.25
C PRO A 34 13.64 4.67 13.01
N PHE A 35 13.07 4.01 11.99
CA PHE A 35 13.35 2.60 11.70
C PHE A 35 14.55 2.38 10.76
N THR A 36 15.22 3.44 10.29
CA THR A 36 16.34 3.36 9.34
C THR A 36 17.58 2.62 9.87
N LYS A 37 17.68 2.44 11.18
CA LYS A 37 18.76 1.64 11.81
C LYS A 37 18.57 0.14 11.56
N ASP A 38 17.32 -0.33 11.49
CA ASP A 38 16.98 -1.75 11.41
C ASP A 38 16.39 -2.12 10.04
N TYR A 39 15.91 -1.15 9.28
CA TYR A 39 15.20 -1.35 8.01
C TYR A 39 15.77 -0.48 6.91
N GLN A 40 15.93 -1.07 5.72
CA GLN A 40 16.18 -0.33 4.50
C GLN A 40 14.85 0.19 3.95
N LEU A 41 14.75 1.51 3.78
CA LEU A 41 13.60 2.14 3.16
C LEU A 41 13.75 2.04 1.62
N VAL A 42 12.78 1.45 0.96
CA VAL A 42 12.80 1.28 -0.51
C VAL A 42 11.49 1.76 -1.10
N LEU A 43 11.58 2.77 -1.95
CA LEU A 43 10.46 3.36 -2.68
C LEU A 43 10.32 2.71 -4.06
N ALA A 44 9.15 2.18 -4.34
CA ALA A 44 8.76 1.79 -5.69
C ALA A 44 8.37 3.04 -6.48
N GLY A 45 9.22 3.46 -7.39
CA GLY A 45 8.93 4.56 -8.31
C GLY A 45 7.83 4.16 -9.30
N ALA A 46 6.87 5.06 -9.52
CA ALA A 46 5.76 4.83 -10.44
C ALA A 46 6.24 4.74 -11.89
N PRO A 47 5.64 3.87 -12.70
CA PRO A 47 5.96 3.80 -14.13
C PRO A 47 5.77 5.16 -14.82
N GLY A 48 6.74 5.58 -15.61
CA GLY A 48 6.70 6.85 -16.34
C GLY A 48 6.94 8.12 -15.51
N MET A 49 7.22 7.99 -14.21
CA MET A 49 7.61 9.12 -13.36
C MET A 49 9.11 9.35 -13.44
N ASP A 50 9.50 10.63 -13.65
CA ASP A 50 10.90 11.03 -13.62
C ASP A 50 11.49 10.78 -12.21
N PRO A 51 12.64 10.06 -12.11
CA PRO A 51 13.33 9.89 -10.84
C PRO A 51 13.62 11.20 -10.10
N ALA A 52 13.93 12.28 -10.83
CA ALA A 52 14.20 13.59 -10.26
C ALA A 52 12.99 14.17 -9.51
N TYR A 53 11.78 13.81 -9.93
CA TYR A 53 10.55 14.27 -9.26
C TYR A 53 10.47 13.87 -7.79
N TYR A 54 11.04 12.72 -7.43
CA TYR A 54 11.03 12.23 -6.05
C TYR A 54 11.97 13.01 -5.13
N SER A 55 13.04 13.58 -5.68
CA SER A 55 14.06 14.30 -4.92
C SER A 55 13.49 15.49 -4.15
N ASP A 56 12.43 16.12 -4.68
CA ASP A 56 11.77 17.26 -4.04
C ASP A 56 10.99 16.87 -2.78
N TYR A 57 10.71 15.57 -2.60
CA TYR A 57 9.86 15.05 -1.53
C TYR A 57 10.59 14.11 -0.57
N ILE A 58 11.87 13.87 -0.80
CA ILE A 58 12.71 13.03 0.06
C ILE A 58 13.63 13.91 0.90
N ASN A 59 13.49 13.83 2.22
CA ASN A 59 14.42 14.48 3.12
C ASN A 59 15.83 13.87 2.93
N PRO A 60 16.87 14.67 2.62
CA PRO A 60 18.24 14.19 2.43
C PRO A 60 18.83 13.40 3.61
N ASN A 61 18.32 13.65 4.82
CA ASN A 61 18.75 12.95 6.02
C ASN A 61 18.09 11.57 6.22
N VAL A 62 17.11 11.20 5.39
CA VAL A 62 16.44 9.90 5.44
C VAL A 62 16.96 9.04 4.29
N PRO A 63 17.74 7.98 4.57
CA PRO A 63 18.31 7.12 3.53
C PRO A 63 17.21 6.28 2.86
N VAL A 64 16.81 6.65 1.65
CA VAL A 64 15.80 5.96 0.86
C VAL A 64 16.41 5.52 -0.48
N LYS A 65 16.17 4.28 -0.87
CA LYS A 65 16.48 3.80 -2.22
C LYS A 65 15.23 3.84 -3.08
N ILE A 66 15.36 4.33 -4.31
CA ILE A 66 14.27 4.30 -5.29
C ILE A 66 14.56 3.21 -6.31
N ILE A 67 13.55 2.42 -6.62
CA ILE A 67 13.62 1.39 -7.68
C ILE A 67 12.44 1.54 -8.63
N PHE A 68 12.65 1.23 -9.90
CA PHE A 68 11.63 1.30 -10.94
C PHE A 68 11.42 -0.07 -11.60
N GLY A 69 10.16 -0.39 -11.95
CA GLY A 69 9.82 -1.63 -12.65
C GLY A 69 10.04 -2.92 -11.85
N GLN A 70 10.25 -2.85 -10.54
CA GLN A 70 10.53 -3.99 -9.68
C GLN A 70 9.62 -4.07 -8.44
N THR A 71 8.42 -3.52 -8.50
CA THR A 71 7.50 -3.46 -7.36
C THR A 71 7.20 -4.83 -6.77
N TYR A 72 6.91 -5.83 -7.59
CA TYR A 72 6.62 -7.18 -7.11
C TYR A 72 7.84 -7.84 -6.45
N ARG A 73 9.03 -7.63 -7.02
CA ARG A 73 10.27 -8.09 -6.41
C ARG A 73 10.56 -7.41 -5.07
N LEU A 74 10.23 -6.12 -4.95
CA LEU A 74 10.29 -5.40 -3.68
C LEU A 74 9.35 -6.03 -2.65
N LEU A 75 8.08 -6.25 -3.02
CA LEU A 75 7.08 -6.82 -2.12
C LEU A 75 7.44 -8.25 -1.66
N GLN A 76 8.06 -9.06 -2.52
CA GLN A 76 8.54 -10.41 -2.14
C GLN A 76 9.55 -10.41 -0.98
N HIS A 77 10.25 -9.29 -0.75
CA HIS A 77 11.29 -9.17 0.28
C HIS A 77 10.94 -8.18 1.40
N ALA A 78 9.81 -7.47 1.28
CA ALA A 78 9.41 -6.48 2.25
C ALA A 78 8.87 -7.09 3.54
N GLN A 79 9.22 -6.50 4.68
CA GLN A 79 8.71 -6.88 6.01
C GLN A 79 7.43 -6.11 6.38
N ALA A 80 7.29 -4.90 5.88
CA ALA A 80 6.12 -4.06 6.00
C ALA A 80 6.06 -3.09 4.82
N ALA A 81 4.90 -2.48 4.59
CA ALA A 81 4.74 -1.48 3.54
C ALA A 81 3.88 -0.29 4.00
N LEU A 82 4.22 0.89 3.48
CA LEU A 82 3.34 2.06 3.47
C LEU A 82 2.79 2.23 2.06
N VAL A 83 1.47 2.19 1.93
CA VAL A 83 0.82 2.09 0.62
C VAL A 83 -0.26 3.15 0.47
N THR A 84 -0.18 3.94 -0.60
CA THR A 84 -1.29 4.84 -0.96
C THR A 84 -2.47 4.02 -1.49
N SER A 85 -3.69 4.42 -1.13
CA SER A 85 -4.92 3.74 -1.53
C SER A 85 -5.00 3.50 -3.05
N GLY A 86 -5.50 2.32 -3.43
CA GLY A 86 -5.65 1.87 -4.82
C GLY A 86 -5.42 0.36 -4.95
N THR A 87 -5.19 -0.11 -6.18
CA THR A 87 -4.90 -1.53 -6.46
C THR A 87 -3.65 -2.04 -5.75
N ALA A 88 -2.69 -1.17 -5.50
CA ALA A 88 -1.45 -1.49 -4.80
C ALA A 88 -1.69 -2.08 -3.40
N THR A 89 -2.79 -1.72 -2.73
CA THR A 89 -3.14 -2.29 -1.42
C THR A 89 -3.45 -3.78 -1.52
N LEU A 90 -4.21 -4.17 -2.54
CA LEU A 90 -4.53 -5.58 -2.78
C LEU A 90 -3.29 -6.36 -3.25
N GLU A 91 -2.50 -5.79 -4.15
CA GLU A 91 -1.24 -6.40 -4.59
C GLU A 91 -0.32 -6.66 -3.39
N THR A 92 -0.15 -5.69 -2.50
CA THR A 92 0.65 -5.84 -1.28
C THR A 92 0.14 -6.97 -0.37
N ALA A 93 -1.18 -7.10 -0.21
CA ALA A 93 -1.78 -8.19 0.55
C ALA A 93 -1.55 -9.57 -0.11
N LEU A 94 -1.62 -9.66 -1.45
CA LEU A 94 -1.33 -10.89 -2.19
C LEU A 94 0.13 -11.36 -2.01
N PHE A 95 1.06 -10.43 -1.81
CA PHE A 95 2.44 -10.75 -1.43
C PHE A 95 2.62 -10.99 0.08
N ARG A 96 1.53 -10.99 0.86
CA ARG A 96 1.53 -11.19 2.32
C ARG A 96 2.42 -10.19 3.06
N VAL A 97 2.48 -8.96 2.59
CA VAL A 97 3.21 -7.86 3.24
C VAL A 97 2.26 -7.06 4.10
N PRO A 98 2.40 -7.07 5.44
CA PRO A 98 1.61 -6.20 6.32
C PRO A 98 1.80 -4.74 5.94
N GLN A 99 0.70 -3.99 5.90
CA GLN A 99 0.73 -2.63 5.37
C GLN A 99 -0.09 -1.65 6.18
N VAL A 100 0.29 -0.39 6.13
CA VAL A 100 -0.51 0.76 6.52
C VAL A 100 -0.99 1.46 5.26
N VAL A 101 -2.28 1.67 5.15
CA VAL A 101 -2.86 2.41 4.04
C VAL A 101 -2.84 3.90 4.38
N CYS A 102 -2.13 4.67 3.58
CA CYS A 102 -1.91 6.10 3.75
C CYS A 102 -2.57 6.86 2.61
N TYR A 103 -3.50 7.75 2.94
CA TYR A 103 -4.15 8.56 1.93
C TYR A 103 -4.39 9.99 2.44
N TYR A 104 -3.44 10.85 2.20
CA TYR A 104 -3.61 12.28 2.47
C TYR A 104 -4.43 12.93 1.36
N THR A 105 -5.42 13.70 1.76
CA THR A 105 -6.16 14.60 0.87
C THR A 105 -6.66 15.78 1.69
N PRO A 106 -6.62 17.00 1.18
CA PRO A 106 -7.25 18.13 1.85
C PRO A 106 -8.71 17.82 2.17
N VAL A 107 -9.13 18.07 3.40
CA VAL A 107 -10.44 17.67 3.97
C VAL A 107 -11.62 18.00 3.05
N GLY A 108 -11.60 19.16 2.38
CA GLY A 108 -12.66 19.56 1.44
C GLY A 108 -12.78 18.66 0.21
N LYS A 109 -11.66 18.20 -0.36
CA LYS A 109 -11.66 17.24 -1.48
C LYS A 109 -12.08 15.85 -1.03
N PHE A 110 -11.74 15.47 0.19
CA PHE A 110 -12.15 14.21 0.78
C PHE A 110 -13.66 14.16 1.03
N ILE A 111 -14.26 15.23 1.57
CA ILE A 111 -15.71 15.32 1.75
C ILE A 111 -16.42 15.31 0.38
N ALA A 112 -15.88 15.97 -0.65
CA ALA A 112 -16.43 15.91 -1.99
C ALA A 112 -16.32 14.52 -2.62
N PHE A 113 -15.20 13.84 -2.41
CA PHE A 113 -14.98 12.46 -2.84
C PHE A 113 -15.94 11.49 -2.10
N LEU A 114 -16.08 11.63 -0.79
CA LEU A 114 -17.06 10.91 0.02
C LEU A 114 -18.49 11.12 -0.48
N ARG A 115 -18.93 12.35 -0.68
CA ARG A 115 -20.28 12.65 -1.20
C ARG A 115 -20.55 12.06 -2.58
N ARG A 116 -19.53 12.04 -3.45
CA ARG A 116 -19.68 11.58 -4.84
C ARG A 116 -19.62 10.06 -4.98
N HIS A 117 -18.90 9.34 -4.12
CA HIS A 117 -18.60 7.92 -4.28
C HIS A 117 -18.95 7.04 -3.07
N ILE A 118 -19.22 7.61 -1.89
CA ILE A 118 -19.15 6.86 -0.62
C ILE A 118 -20.45 6.86 0.19
N LEU A 119 -21.55 7.37 -0.32
CA LEU A 119 -22.82 7.12 0.39
C LEU A 119 -23.11 5.60 0.61
N LYS A 120 -22.22 4.71 0.16
CA LYS A 120 -22.34 3.25 0.34
C LYS A 120 -21.04 2.49 0.63
N VAL A 121 -19.85 3.11 0.69
CA VAL A 121 -18.60 2.35 0.82
C VAL A 121 -17.90 2.68 2.14
N LYS A 122 -17.75 1.67 2.99
CA LYS A 122 -17.21 1.76 4.36
C LYS A 122 -15.67 1.93 4.39
N TYR A 123 -14.98 1.46 3.37
CA TYR A 123 -13.51 1.40 3.27
C TYR A 123 -13.02 2.00 1.96
N ILE A 124 -11.76 2.44 1.93
CA ILE A 124 -11.11 3.02 0.73
C ILE A 124 -10.08 2.09 0.09
N SER A 125 -9.53 1.13 0.83
CA SER A 125 -8.60 0.15 0.30
C SER A 125 -9.32 -1.06 -0.26
N LEU A 126 -8.79 -1.64 -1.34
CA LEU A 126 -9.36 -2.87 -1.90
C LEU A 126 -9.24 -4.04 -0.92
N VAL A 127 -8.24 -4.06 -0.06
CA VAL A 127 -8.07 -5.09 0.97
C VAL A 127 -9.29 -5.14 1.90
N ASN A 128 -9.64 -3.99 2.49
CA ASN A 128 -10.76 -3.90 3.42
C ASN A 128 -12.12 -4.05 2.71
N LEU A 129 -12.23 -3.56 1.46
CA LEU A 129 -13.43 -3.73 0.64
C LEU A 129 -13.71 -5.20 0.30
N VAL A 130 -12.69 -5.94 -0.11
CA VAL A 130 -12.84 -7.38 -0.43
C VAL A 130 -13.16 -8.19 0.82
N ALA A 131 -12.56 -7.82 1.96
CA ALA A 131 -12.81 -8.49 3.23
C ALA A 131 -14.12 -8.06 3.92
N ASP A 132 -14.76 -6.98 3.47
CA ASP A 132 -15.91 -6.31 4.11
C ASP A 132 -15.66 -5.98 5.61
N LYS A 133 -14.40 -5.76 5.99
CA LYS A 133 -13.97 -5.39 7.34
C LYS A 133 -12.61 -4.71 7.33
N GLU A 134 -12.26 -4.07 8.46
CA GLU A 134 -10.93 -3.49 8.63
C GLU A 134 -9.90 -4.60 8.90
N VAL A 135 -9.17 -4.97 7.86
CA VAL A 135 -8.03 -5.91 7.91
C VAL A 135 -6.74 -5.14 8.09
N VAL A 136 -6.61 -4.02 7.39
CA VAL A 136 -5.48 -3.10 7.47
C VAL A 136 -5.97 -1.72 7.90
N ARG A 137 -5.16 -1.03 8.68
CA ARG A 137 -5.47 0.33 9.12
C ARG A 137 -5.45 1.30 7.94
N GLU A 138 -6.54 2.03 7.76
CA GLU A 138 -6.65 3.12 6.80
C GLU A 138 -6.48 4.46 7.51
N LEU A 139 -5.37 5.13 7.26
CA LEU A 139 -5.10 6.47 7.76
C LEU A 139 -5.40 7.47 6.65
N VAL A 140 -6.46 8.23 6.83
CA VAL A 140 -7.05 9.08 5.78
C VAL A 140 -7.24 10.49 6.28
N ALA A 141 -6.89 11.46 5.45
CA ALA A 141 -7.07 12.89 5.73
C ALA A 141 -6.50 13.32 7.09
N ASP A 142 -7.34 13.65 8.05
CA ASP A 142 -6.98 14.12 9.40
C ASP A 142 -6.38 13.02 10.28
N THR A 143 -6.67 11.75 9.99
CA THR A 143 -6.06 10.61 10.71
C THR A 143 -4.69 10.23 10.15
N MET A 144 -4.32 10.68 8.94
CA MET A 144 -2.99 10.47 8.38
C MET A 144 -2.01 11.47 8.97
N THR A 145 -1.49 11.17 10.13
CA THR A 145 -0.44 11.92 10.82
C THR A 145 0.83 11.08 10.94
N VAL A 146 1.98 11.73 11.09
CA VAL A 146 3.27 11.05 11.29
C VAL A 146 3.20 10.06 12.47
N ASP A 147 2.60 10.48 13.58
CA ASP A 147 2.50 9.66 14.79
C ASP A 147 1.58 8.45 14.61
N ASN A 148 0.44 8.60 13.95
CA ASN A 148 -0.46 7.49 13.67
C ASN A 148 0.18 6.47 12.71
N VAL A 149 0.84 6.94 11.64
CA VAL A 149 1.55 6.05 10.70
C VAL A 149 2.67 5.31 11.42
N ARG A 150 3.45 6.00 12.26
CA ARG A 150 4.54 5.40 13.04
C ARG A 150 4.02 4.35 14.02
N SER A 151 3.00 4.68 14.80
CA SER A 151 2.40 3.76 15.77
C SER A 151 1.85 2.49 15.12
N GLU A 152 1.22 2.62 13.96
CA GLU A 152 0.73 1.47 13.22
C GLU A 152 1.87 0.62 12.64
N LEU A 153 2.93 1.26 12.11
CA LEU A 153 4.15 0.56 11.70
C LEU A 153 4.79 -0.22 12.85
N GLU A 154 4.91 0.39 14.04
CA GLU A 154 5.43 -0.28 15.24
C GLU A 154 4.60 -1.51 15.59
N SER A 155 3.28 -1.39 15.52
CA SER A 155 2.37 -2.50 15.77
C SER A 155 2.58 -3.64 14.77
N LEU A 156 2.72 -3.34 13.48
CA LEU A 156 2.96 -4.34 12.43
C LEU A 156 4.35 -4.98 12.51
N LEU A 157 5.35 -4.24 12.99
CA LEU A 157 6.74 -4.72 13.04
C LEU A 157 7.05 -5.51 14.31
N TYR A 158 6.48 -5.11 15.45
CA TYR A 158 6.90 -5.61 16.76
C TYR A 158 5.81 -6.37 17.52
N ASN A 159 4.52 -6.18 17.21
CA ASN A 159 3.43 -6.96 17.79
C ASN A 159 3.14 -8.19 16.92
N LYS A 160 3.74 -9.33 17.29
CA LYS A 160 3.58 -10.59 16.55
C LYS A 160 2.12 -11.06 16.45
N VAL A 161 1.31 -10.84 17.49
CA VAL A 161 -0.11 -11.26 17.50
C VAL A 161 -0.89 -10.44 16.48
N TYR A 162 -0.73 -9.12 16.49
CA TYR A 162 -1.37 -8.23 15.53
C TYR A 162 -0.95 -8.53 14.09
N ARG A 163 0.37 -8.66 13.86
CA ARG A 163 0.93 -9.04 12.56
C ARG A 163 0.34 -10.34 12.02
N ASN A 164 0.30 -11.39 12.85
CA ASN A 164 -0.21 -12.69 12.43
C ASN A 164 -1.70 -12.62 12.09
N LYS A 165 -2.49 -11.87 12.86
CA LYS A 165 -3.91 -11.63 12.55
C LYS A 165 -4.09 -10.99 11.16
N VAL A 166 -3.27 -9.98 10.82
CA VAL A 166 -3.31 -9.37 9.48
C VAL A 166 -2.97 -10.37 8.39
N LEU A 167 -1.95 -11.21 8.60
CA LEU A 167 -1.54 -12.23 7.62
C LEU A 167 -2.60 -13.32 7.43
N GLU A 168 -3.27 -13.76 8.49
CA GLU A 168 -4.39 -14.70 8.42
C GLU A 168 -5.55 -14.14 7.61
N GLU A 169 -5.84 -12.84 7.77
CA GLU A 169 -6.88 -12.18 6.97
C GLU A 169 -6.47 -12.05 5.49
N TYR A 170 -5.19 -11.84 5.19
CA TYR A 170 -4.71 -11.88 3.80
C TYR A 170 -4.91 -13.27 3.18
N ASP A 171 -4.70 -14.35 3.92
CA ASP A 171 -4.97 -15.70 3.42
C ASP A 171 -6.45 -15.90 3.09
N ARG A 172 -7.35 -15.35 3.91
CA ARG A 172 -8.79 -15.37 3.62
C ARG A 172 -9.14 -14.56 2.38
N ILE A 173 -8.53 -13.38 2.20
CA ILE A 173 -8.71 -12.56 0.98
C ILE A 173 -8.24 -13.32 -0.26
N ILE A 174 -7.09 -14.00 -0.20
CA ILE A 174 -6.57 -14.81 -1.29
C ILE A 174 -7.56 -15.94 -1.64
N GLN A 175 -8.17 -16.57 -0.64
CA GLN A 175 -9.21 -17.59 -0.86
C GLN A 175 -10.47 -17.02 -1.50
N ILE A 176 -10.92 -15.83 -1.08
CA ILE A 176 -12.10 -15.14 -1.66
C ILE A 176 -11.85 -14.78 -3.13
N LEU A 177 -10.65 -14.31 -3.47
CA LEU A 177 -10.28 -13.95 -4.85
C LEU A 177 -10.17 -15.18 -5.77
N GLY A 178 -9.93 -16.33 -5.20
CA GLY A 178 -9.78 -17.58 -5.95
C GLY A 178 -8.49 -17.67 -6.77
N PRO A 179 -8.37 -18.71 -7.61
CA PRO A 179 -7.17 -18.92 -8.43
C PRO A 179 -7.04 -17.89 -9.56
N ALA A 180 -5.83 -17.73 -10.07
CA ALA A 180 -5.57 -16.92 -11.26
C ALA A 180 -6.42 -17.38 -12.46
N GLY A 181 -6.86 -16.42 -13.29
CA GLY A 181 -7.62 -16.73 -14.51
C GLY A 181 -8.99 -16.04 -14.61
N ALA A 182 -9.26 -15.03 -13.78
CA ALA A 182 -10.52 -14.27 -13.79
C ALA A 182 -10.90 -13.75 -15.18
N SER A 183 -9.94 -13.24 -15.96
CA SER A 183 -10.17 -12.76 -17.35
C SER A 183 -10.61 -13.88 -18.29
N GLY A 184 -10.00 -15.06 -18.18
CA GLY A 184 -10.40 -16.23 -18.96
C GLY A 184 -11.81 -16.75 -18.58
N THR A 185 -12.14 -16.69 -17.29
CA THR A 185 -13.49 -17.05 -16.81
C THR A 185 -14.51 -16.04 -17.31
N ALA A 186 -14.27 -14.75 -17.17
CA ALA A 186 -15.13 -13.69 -17.68
C ALA A 186 -15.37 -13.84 -19.20
N ALA A 187 -14.31 -14.08 -19.98
CA ALA A 187 -14.43 -14.29 -21.43
C ALA A 187 -15.31 -15.51 -21.77
N ARG A 188 -15.15 -16.63 -21.06
CA ARG A 188 -16.01 -17.82 -21.27
C ARG A 188 -17.47 -17.53 -20.97
N GLU A 189 -17.74 -16.85 -19.85
CA GLU A 189 -19.12 -16.47 -19.46
C GLU A 189 -19.75 -15.51 -20.48
N MET A 190 -19.00 -14.49 -20.94
CA MET A 190 -19.47 -13.56 -21.98
C MET A 190 -19.83 -14.32 -23.28
N VAL A 191 -18.96 -15.21 -23.74
CA VAL A 191 -19.23 -16.01 -24.95
C VAL A 191 -20.41 -16.95 -24.75
N ALA A 192 -20.59 -17.53 -23.56
CA ALA A 192 -21.75 -18.39 -23.27
C ALA A 192 -23.07 -17.61 -23.30
N LEU A 193 -23.07 -16.36 -22.84
CA LEU A 193 -24.26 -15.49 -22.91
C LEU A 193 -24.60 -15.06 -24.33
N LEU A 194 -23.60 -14.89 -25.21
CA LEU A 194 -23.83 -14.55 -26.63
C LEU A 194 -24.33 -15.71 -27.48
N LYS A 195 -24.26 -16.97 -27.00
CA LYS A 195 -24.74 -18.17 -27.70
C LYS A 195 -26.16 -18.55 -27.30
N LYS A 196 -26.78 -17.85 -26.38
CA LYS A 196 -28.18 -17.93 -26.02
C LYS A 196 -29.03 -16.95 -26.83
#